data_4e3ffde8b1e7f1672f92b1a7a5c39bd7
#
_entry.id   4e3ffde8b1e7f1672f92b1a7a5c39bd7
#
_cell.length_a   1.000
_cell.length_b   1.000
_cell.length_c   1.000
_cell.angle_alpha   90.00
_cell.angle_beta   90.00
_cell.angle_gamma   90.00
#
_symmetry.space_group_name_H-M   'P 1'
#
loop_
_entity.id
_entity.type
_entity.pdbx_description
1 polymer ?
#
loop_
_entity_poly.entity_id
_entity_poly.type
_entity_poly.pdbx_seq_one_letter_code
_entity_poly.pdbx_strand_id
1 'polypeptide(L)'
;MASFQVKDAYAVMNALARQATGQADISVVDHTSFIDAGTKTLATGTENVLNSIARTIKEVVIQSRPYKGKFGLIAATEDKFNTRKAKVSFYAADNVASGAFNTDANTNIVDGGNAETSGVGSQWEMNLPKVVERFFLSEAAWDKFYTTPLVQLQSAFNDEATFVRFWNGVITEVENDIESTLESRNRAVVADRAAGIYLQAENGDLGDECAVNLVEYFNEKCGTNYSMEEILTKHETEFLELWVAKIKIDSDRLEERSALYHDPLTIAAAGGKPAYNVLRHTPKAQQKMFYFAELFTEAKARVLPEIFNPQYLDVANGEAVTYWQSNKPGARASITCKPALPDGATSKDVELGFVVGLLFDDEAMQTCNQFTGAYATPVHARKLVQNTFYHYKFGAIQDYTENSILYYMEDKFEQFKGDGTEDDFVLEGDVNSILKVVVNGEETTAYTYDDATQTVTFTTAPANKAVIKIYYK
;
A
#
# COMPACT_ATOMS: atom_id res chain seq x y z
N MET A 1 -26.15 8.03 -4.23
CA MET A 1 -26.08 6.79 -5.04
C MET A 1 -27.29 6.76 -5.93
N ALA A 2 -27.10 6.71 -7.25
CA ALA A 2 -28.21 6.52 -8.17
C ALA A 2 -28.61 5.04 -8.11
N SER A 3 -29.82 4.74 -7.61
CA SER A 3 -30.36 3.39 -7.66
C SER A 3 -30.65 3.00 -9.11
N PHE A 4 -30.31 1.78 -9.48
CA PHE A 4 -30.64 1.21 -10.79
C PHE A 4 -32.16 1.31 -11.01
N GLN A 5 -32.59 1.98 -12.07
CA GLN A 5 -33.97 2.27 -12.37
C GLN A 5 -34.45 1.55 -13.63
N VAL A 6 -35.77 1.60 -13.92
CA VAL A 6 -36.34 0.99 -15.11
C VAL A 6 -35.70 1.48 -16.43
N LYS A 7 -35.28 2.74 -16.48
CA LYS A 7 -34.55 3.29 -17.63
C LYS A 7 -33.22 2.59 -17.88
N ASP A 8 -32.52 2.25 -16.78
CA ASP A 8 -31.24 1.54 -16.84
C ASP A 8 -31.48 0.10 -17.29
N ALA A 9 -32.61 -0.53 -16.86
CA ALA A 9 -33.03 -1.85 -17.32
C ALA A 9 -33.22 -1.89 -18.85
N TYR A 10 -33.81 -0.86 -19.44
CA TYR A 10 -33.96 -0.78 -20.89
C TYR A 10 -32.65 -0.65 -21.61
N ALA A 11 -31.71 0.16 -21.09
CA ALA A 11 -30.37 0.29 -21.64
C ALA A 11 -29.59 -1.03 -21.59
N VAL A 12 -29.64 -1.72 -20.46
CA VAL A 12 -29.01 -3.03 -20.27
C VAL A 12 -29.63 -4.09 -21.18
N MET A 13 -30.97 -4.10 -21.29
CA MET A 13 -31.68 -5.03 -22.17
C MET A 13 -31.35 -4.79 -23.64
N ASN A 14 -31.20 -3.54 -24.06
CA ASN A 14 -30.74 -3.20 -25.41
C ASN A 14 -29.34 -3.75 -25.68
N ALA A 15 -28.39 -3.54 -24.77
CA ALA A 15 -27.02 -4.05 -24.91
C ALA A 15 -27.00 -5.59 -24.97
N LEU A 16 -27.73 -6.23 -24.06
CA LEU A 16 -27.83 -7.68 -23.97
C LEU A 16 -28.45 -8.29 -25.24
N ALA A 17 -29.59 -7.75 -25.70
CA ALA A 17 -30.26 -8.24 -26.90
C ALA A 17 -29.39 -8.09 -28.15
N ARG A 18 -28.68 -6.97 -28.32
CA ARG A 18 -27.75 -6.76 -29.42
C ARG A 18 -26.58 -7.73 -29.39
N GLN A 19 -26.03 -7.98 -28.24
CA GLN A 19 -24.94 -8.94 -28.09
C GLN A 19 -25.38 -10.38 -28.31
N ALA A 20 -26.55 -10.78 -27.83
CA ALA A 20 -27.06 -12.14 -27.97
C ALA A 20 -27.55 -12.44 -29.38
N THR A 21 -28.24 -11.50 -30.04
CA THR A 21 -28.84 -11.70 -31.35
C THR A 21 -27.95 -11.27 -32.51
N GLY A 22 -26.93 -10.44 -32.25
CA GLY A 22 -26.12 -9.81 -33.31
C GLY A 22 -26.87 -8.72 -34.11
N GLN A 23 -28.10 -8.38 -33.73
CA GLN A 23 -28.92 -7.37 -34.42
C GLN A 23 -28.76 -6.00 -33.76
N ALA A 24 -28.40 -5.00 -34.53
CA ALA A 24 -28.19 -3.63 -34.03
C ALA A 24 -29.49 -2.80 -33.92
N ASP A 25 -30.57 -3.23 -34.55
CA ASP A 25 -31.84 -2.52 -34.67
C ASP A 25 -32.83 -2.76 -33.51
N ILE A 26 -32.49 -3.66 -32.58
CA ILE A 26 -33.31 -3.89 -31.41
C ILE A 26 -33.23 -2.66 -30.49
N SER A 27 -34.43 -2.06 -30.24
CA SER A 27 -34.57 -0.91 -29.36
C SER A 27 -35.68 -1.17 -28.36
N VAL A 28 -35.36 -1.12 -27.08
CA VAL A 28 -36.27 -1.28 -25.95
C VAL A 28 -36.61 0.11 -25.42
N VAL A 29 -37.89 0.49 -25.52
CA VAL A 29 -38.37 1.81 -25.10
C VAL A 29 -39.57 1.73 -24.16
N ASP A 30 -40.25 0.59 -24.12
CA ASP A 30 -41.43 0.34 -23.32
C ASP A 30 -41.50 -1.13 -22.84
N HIS A 31 -42.53 -1.45 -22.04
CA HIS A 31 -42.76 -2.79 -21.49
C HIS A 31 -42.91 -3.87 -22.58
N THR A 32 -43.67 -3.54 -23.65
CA THR A 32 -43.91 -4.50 -24.74
C THR A 32 -42.63 -4.82 -25.52
N SER A 33 -41.85 -3.80 -25.86
CA SER A 33 -40.54 -3.96 -26.52
C SER A 33 -39.51 -4.64 -25.62
N PHE A 34 -39.63 -4.48 -24.29
CA PHE A 34 -38.78 -5.21 -23.34
C PHE A 34 -39.03 -6.71 -23.37
N ILE A 35 -40.32 -7.14 -23.29
CA ILE A 35 -40.70 -8.55 -23.37
C ILE A 35 -40.34 -9.16 -24.73
N ASP A 36 -40.57 -8.43 -25.82
CA ASP A 36 -40.21 -8.88 -27.17
C ASP A 36 -38.69 -9.07 -27.35
N ALA A 37 -37.91 -8.11 -26.87
CA ALA A 37 -36.46 -8.23 -26.87
C ALA A 37 -35.96 -9.39 -25.98
N GLY A 38 -36.56 -9.58 -24.80
CA GLY A 38 -36.31 -10.71 -23.92
C GLY A 38 -36.59 -12.05 -24.59
N THR A 39 -37.74 -12.17 -25.24
CA THR A 39 -38.16 -13.38 -25.97
C THR A 39 -37.19 -13.67 -27.14
N LYS A 40 -36.84 -12.68 -27.92
CA LYS A 40 -35.85 -12.81 -29.03
C LYS A 40 -34.48 -13.21 -28.49
N THR A 41 -34.07 -12.63 -27.38
CA THR A 41 -32.80 -12.95 -26.72
C THR A 41 -32.78 -14.39 -26.25
N LEU A 42 -33.82 -14.85 -25.58
CA LEU A 42 -33.96 -16.24 -25.13
C LEU A 42 -34.02 -17.24 -26.29
N ALA A 43 -34.59 -16.85 -27.45
CA ALA A 43 -34.65 -17.67 -28.64
C ALA A 43 -33.29 -17.93 -29.30
N THR A 44 -32.27 -17.14 -29.02
CA THR A 44 -30.89 -17.37 -29.54
C THR A 44 -30.17 -18.53 -28.86
N GLY A 45 -30.77 -19.11 -27.83
CA GLY A 45 -30.19 -20.20 -27.04
C GLY A 45 -29.59 -19.73 -25.72
N THR A 46 -29.75 -20.55 -24.71
CA THR A 46 -29.42 -20.21 -23.31
C THR A 46 -27.93 -19.89 -23.12
N GLU A 47 -27.06 -20.56 -23.86
CA GLU A 47 -25.62 -20.34 -23.80
C GLU A 47 -25.23 -18.96 -24.31
N ASN A 48 -25.80 -18.52 -25.44
CA ASN A 48 -25.56 -17.20 -26.00
C ASN A 48 -26.06 -16.08 -25.08
N VAL A 49 -27.23 -16.27 -24.46
CA VAL A 49 -27.79 -15.33 -23.50
C VAL A 49 -26.87 -15.14 -22.29
N LEU A 50 -26.39 -16.23 -21.70
CA LEU A 50 -25.54 -16.19 -20.53
C LEU A 50 -24.14 -15.64 -20.83
N ASN A 51 -23.59 -15.96 -22.00
CA ASN A 51 -22.34 -15.36 -22.46
C ASN A 51 -22.49 -13.86 -22.72
N SER A 52 -23.65 -13.43 -23.25
CA SER A 52 -23.96 -12.01 -23.45
C SER A 52 -24.17 -11.30 -22.12
N ILE A 53 -24.83 -11.91 -21.15
CA ILE A 53 -24.95 -11.39 -19.76
C ILE A 53 -23.57 -11.21 -19.15
N ALA A 54 -22.68 -12.21 -19.22
CA ALA A 54 -21.35 -12.12 -18.68
C ALA A 54 -20.52 -10.94 -19.25
N ARG A 55 -20.68 -10.66 -20.54
CA ARG A 55 -20.03 -9.52 -21.21
C ARG A 55 -20.69 -8.18 -20.84
N THR A 56 -22.01 -8.12 -20.81
CA THR A 56 -22.77 -6.91 -20.50
C THR A 56 -22.58 -6.49 -19.04
N ILE A 57 -22.48 -7.45 -18.13
CA ILE A 57 -22.11 -7.19 -16.72
C ILE A 57 -20.86 -6.34 -16.66
N LYS A 58 -19.80 -6.73 -17.35
CA LYS A 58 -18.54 -5.97 -17.34
C LYS A 58 -18.70 -4.52 -17.83
N GLU A 59 -19.48 -4.31 -18.89
CA GLU A 59 -19.67 -2.98 -19.47
C GLU A 59 -20.52 -2.06 -18.56
N VAL A 60 -21.51 -2.62 -17.86
CA VAL A 60 -22.38 -1.87 -16.92
C VAL A 60 -21.68 -1.64 -15.58
N VAL A 61 -20.88 -2.58 -15.11
CA VAL A 61 -20.09 -2.54 -13.86
C VAL A 61 -19.15 -1.35 -13.82
N ILE A 62 -18.59 -0.95 -14.95
CA ILE A 62 -17.70 0.22 -15.02
C ILE A 62 -18.44 1.52 -14.68
N GLN A 63 -19.76 1.57 -14.85
CA GLN A 63 -20.59 2.76 -14.63
C GLN A 63 -21.28 2.85 -13.26
N SER A 64 -21.44 1.74 -12.54
CA SER A 64 -22.19 1.66 -11.29
C SER A 64 -21.41 0.86 -10.23
N ARG A 65 -20.52 1.53 -9.49
CA ARG A 65 -19.78 0.91 -8.39
C ARG A 65 -20.46 1.17 -7.04
N PRO A 66 -21.23 0.22 -6.47
CA PRO A 66 -21.85 0.40 -5.16
C PRO A 66 -20.86 0.35 -4.00
N TYR A 67 -19.77 -0.40 -4.11
CA TYR A 67 -18.67 -0.44 -3.15
C TYR A 67 -17.39 0.10 -3.76
N LYS A 68 -16.66 0.94 -2.99
CA LYS A 68 -15.35 1.44 -3.35
C LYS A 68 -14.38 1.15 -2.22
N GLY A 69 -13.34 0.39 -2.51
CA GLY A 69 -12.27 0.10 -1.57
C GLY A 69 -11.49 1.35 -1.15
N LYS A 70 -10.93 1.32 0.05
CA LYS A 70 -10.12 2.42 0.61
C LYS A 70 -8.70 2.45 0.06
N PHE A 71 -8.17 1.30 -0.36
CA PHE A 71 -6.83 1.17 -0.91
C PHE A 71 -6.75 1.37 -2.42
N GLY A 72 -7.79 1.94 -3.04
CA GLY A 72 -7.79 2.27 -4.46
C GLY A 72 -6.78 3.35 -4.88
N LEU A 73 -6.17 4.05 -3.93
CA LEU A 73 -5.18 5.10 -4.17
C LEU A 73 -3.92 4.57 -4.89
N ILE A 74 -3.56 3.30 -4.67
CA ILE A 74 -2.42 2.64 -5.33
C ILE A 74 -2.78 1.92 -6.63
N ALA A 75 -4.06 1.90 -7.00
CA ALA A 75 -4.51 1.22 -8.21
C ALA A 75 -4.12 2.00 -9.47
N ALA A 76 -3.33 1.38 -10.31
CA ALA A 76 -2.98 1.88 -11.64
C ALA A 76 -3.86 1.24 -12.72
N THR A 77 -4.18 1.99 -13.76
CA THR A 77 -4.93 1.47 -14.91
C THR A 77 -3.93 0.94 -15.94
N GLU A 78 -4.08 -0.32 -16.31
CA GLU A 78 -3.31 -0.92 -17.42
C GLU A 78 -4.20 -1.41 -18.53
N ASP A 79 -3.84 -1.04 -19.76
CA ASP A 79 -4.59 -1.40 -20.97
C ASP A 79 -4.03 -2.64 -21.69
N LYS A 80 -2.90 -3.23 -21.25
CA LYS A 80 -2.18 -4.26 -21.99
C LYS A 80 -1.86 -5.51 -21.16
N PHE A 81 -1.72 -6.64 -21.86
CA PHE A 81 -1.38 -7.99 -21.35
C PHE A 81 0.04 -8.08 -20.75
N ASN A 82 0.51 -7.09 -20.05
CA ASN A 82 1.89 -7.04 -19.65
C ASN A 82 2.06 -7.54 -18.21
N THR A 83 2.77 -8.67 -18.08
CA THR A 83 3.09 -9.33 -16.80
C THR A 83 4.39 -8.81 -16.19
N ARG A 84 5.16 -8.04 -16.95
CA ARG A 84 6.45 -7.51 -16.57
C ARG A 84 6.46 -6.01 -16.76
N LYS A 85 6.67 -5.26 -15.67
CA LYS A 85 6.92 -3.83 -15.71
C LYS A 85 8.41 -3.56 -15.61
N ALA A 86 8.92 -2.69 -16.48
CA ALA A 86 10.28 -2.21 -16.44
C ALA A 86 10.27 -0.74 -16.05
N LYS A 87 11.06 -0.38 -15.04
CA LYS A 87 11.35 1.00 -14.68
C LYS A 87 12.78 1.33 -15.11
N VAL A 88 12.92 2.35 -15.95
CA VAL A 88 14.22 2.84 -16.42
C VAL A 88 14.50 4.16 -15.73
N SER A 89 15.54 4.19 -14.92
CA SER A 89 15.98 5.40 -14.22
C SER A 89 17.29 5.90 -14.83
N PHE A 90 17.30 7.20 -15.15
CA PHE A 90 18.49 7.87 -15.66
C PHE A 90 19.12 8.70 -14.54
N TYR A 91 20.39 8.48 -14.28
CA TYR A 91 21.14 9.25 -13.30
C TYR A 91 22.11 10.18 -14.02
N ALA A 92 22.07 11.46 -13.63
CA ALA A 92 22.97 12.44 -14.19
C ALA A 92 24.43 12.04 -13.98
N ALA A 93 25.25 12.34 -14.94
CA ALA A 93 26.68 12.26 -14.78
C ALA A 93 27.18 13.27 -13.73
N ASP A 94 28.36 13.02 -13.15
CA ASP A 94 28.95 13.91 -12.16
C ASP A 94 29.19 15.31 -12.74
N ASN A 95 28.99 16.33 -11.92
CA ASN A 95 29.33 17.69 -12.30
C ASN A 95 30.86 17.82 -12.38
N VAL A 96 31.30 18.36 -13.47
CA VAL A 96 32.73 18.70 -13.66
C VAL A 96 32.88 20.21 -13.51
N ALA A 97 33.85 20.65 -12.72
CA ALA A 97 34.11 22.07 -12.55
C ALA A 97 34.49 22.71 -13.89
N SER A 98 33.92 23.90 -14.18
CA SER A 98 34.30 24.64 -15.37
C SER A 98 35.66 25.24 -15.22
N GLY A 99 36.57 24.92 -16.12
CA GLY A 99 37.91 25.52 -16.15
C GLY A 99 37.95 27.01 -16.52
N ALA A 100 36.79 27.55 -17.00
CA ALA A 100 36.67 28.98 -17.33
C ALA A 100 36.49 29.87 -16.08
N PHE A 101 35.91 29.29 -15.01
CA PHE A 101 35.64 29.98 -13.75
C PHE A 101 36.12 29.13 -12.60
N ASN A 102 37.36 29.35 -12.19
CA ASN A 102 37.85 28.73 -10.96
C ASN A 102 37.24 29.49 -9.77
N THR A 103 36.13 28.98 -9.24
CA THR A 103 35.37 29.57 -8.12
C THR A 103 35.74 28.94 -6.78
N ASP A 104 36.76 28.09 -6.73
CA ASP A 104 37.19 27.52 -5.46
C ASP A 104 37.87 28.61 -4.62
N ALA A 105 37.10 29.23 -3.73
CA ALA A 105 37.53 30.30 -2.85
C ALA A 105 38.65 29.87 -1.87
N ASN A 106 38.91 28.59 -1.74
CA ASN A 106 39.91 28.03 -0.84
C ASN A 106 41.22 27.66 -1.54
N THR A 107 41.20 27.56 -2.86
CA THR A 107 42.44 27.40 -3.62
C THR A 107 43.02 28.77 -3.96
N ASN A 108 44.16 29.09 -3.42
CA ASN A 108 44.91 30.22 -3.89
C ASN A 108 45.24 30.01 -5.37
N ILE A 109 44.54 30.73 -6.20
CA ILE A 109 44.60 30.72 -7.66
C ILE A 109 45.99 31.05 -8.21
N VAL A 110 46.90 31.38 -7.36
CA VAL A 110 48.21 31.90 -7.72
C VAL A 110 49.19 30.83 -8.18
N ASP A 111 48.99 29.60 -7.80
CA ASP A 111 49.75 28.52 -8.39
C ASP A 111 49.06 28.12 -9.69
N GLY A 112 49.68 28.40 -10.80
CA GLY A 112 49.38 27.78 -12.07
C GLY A 112 49.48 26.24 -11.99
N GLY A 113 48.97 25.73 -10.90
CA GLY A 113 48.83 24.33 -10.58
C GLY A 113 48.07 23.67 -11.68
N ASN A 114 48.60 22.64 -12.18
CA ASN A 114 48.13 21.77 -13.24
C ASN A 114 46.63 21.71 -13.29
N ALA A 115 46.05 22.17 -14.37
CA ALA A 115 44.62 22.02 -14.67
C ALA A 115 44.17 20.57 -14.52
N GLU A 116 45.08 19.64 -14.56
CA GLU A 116 44.85 18.21 -14.32
C GLU A 116 44.57 17.87 -12.85
N THR A 117 45.05 18.68 -11.90
CA THR A 117 44.80 18.48 -10.46
C THR A 117 43.62 19.29 -9.92
N SER A 118 43.10 20.23 -10.70
CA SER A 118 41.98 21.07 -10.31
C SER A 118 40.58 20.51 -10.68
N GLY A 119 40.50 19.25 -11.07
CA GLY A 119 39.20 18.60 -11.37
C GLY A 119 38.56 19.06 -12.68
N VAL A 120 39.26 19.80 -13.51
CA VAL A 120 38.79 20.18 -14.85
C VAL A 120 38.96 19.00 -15.78
N GLY A 121 37.87 18.40 -16.21
CA GLY A 121 37.88 17.32 -17.19
C GLY A 121 38.37 17.76 -18.57
N SER A 122 38.93 16.83 -19.32
CA SER A 122 39.31 17.06 -20.71
C SER A 122 38.02 17.35 -21.54
N GLN A 123 38.12 18.28 -22.51
CA GLN A 123 37.02 18.52 -23.46
C GLN A 123 36.60 17.29 -24.26
N TRP A 124 37.42 16.24 -24.24
CA TRP A 124 37.15 14.96 -24.92
C TRP A 124 36.65 13.87 -23.96
N GLU A 125 36.53 14.19 -22.67
CA GLU A 125 35.99 13.26 -21.69
C GLU A 125 34.45 13.11 -21.90
N MET A 126 34.03 11.88 -22.11
CA MET A 126 32.62 11.56 -22.24
C MET A 126 32.05 11.21 -20.87
N ASN A 127 31.16 12.04 -20.34
CA ASN A 127 30.47 11.81 -19.10
C ASN A 127 29.03 11.38 -19.42
N LEU A 128 28.85 10.09 -19.68
CA LEU A 128 27.53 9.52 -20.04
C LEU A 128 26.68 9.34 -18.78
N PRO A 129 25.37 9.65 -18.85
CA PRO A 129 24.46 9.34 -17.76
C PRO A 129 24.41 7.82 -17.54
N LYS A 130 24.33 7.41 -16.29
CA LYS A 130 24.09 6.01 -15.94
C LYS A 130 22.63 5.67 -16.09
N VAL A 131 22.34 4.50 -16.63
CA VAL A 131 20.99 3.97 -16.81
C VAL A 131 20.85 2.73 -15.95
N VAL A 132 19.86 2.68 -15.09
CA VAL A 132 19.50 1.50 -14.32
C VAL A 132 18.11 1.07 -14.72
N GLU A 133 17.97 -0.16 -15.17
CA GLU A 133 16.70 -0.78 -15.50
C GLU A 133 16.34 -1.80 -14.43
N ARG A 134 15.15 -1.65 -13.85
CA ARG A 134 14.58 -2.59 -12.88
C ARG A 134 13.36 -3.25 -13.47
N PHE A 135 13.22 -4.53 -13.20
CA PHE A 135 12.09 -5.33 -13.65
C PHE A 135 11.28 -5.79 -12.46
N PHE A 136 9.99 -5.52 -12.51
CA PHE A 136 9.03 -6.00 -11.54
C PHE A 136 8.23 -7.14 -12.16
N LEU A 137 8.32 -8.32 -11.57
CA LEU A 137 7.64 -9.52 -11.98
C LEU A 137 6.72 -9.92 -10.83
N SER A 138 5.50 -9.45 -10.85
CA SER A 138 4.49 -9.89 -9.91
C SER A 138 3.19 -10.13 -10.68
N GLU A 139 2.81 -11.37 -10.81
CA GLU A 139 1.56 -11.75 -11.45
C GLU A 139 0.89 -12.86 -10.66
N ALA A 140 -0.35 -12.63 -10.27
CA ALA A 140 -1.24 -13.65 -9.74
C ALA A 140 -2.50 -13.70 -10.58
N ALA A 141 -2.71 -14.81 -11.29
CA ALA A 141 -3.99 -15.08 -11.93
C ALA A 141 -5.00 -15.50 -10.86
N TRP A 142 -6.21 -14.98 -10.94
CA TRP A 142 -7.30 -15.34 -10.08
C TRP A 142 -8.62 -15.29 -10.83
N ASP A 143 -9.59 -16.04 -10.37
CA ASP A 143 -10.92 -16.06 -10.94
C ASP A 143 -12.00 -15.94 -9.86
N LYS A 144 -13.13 -15.43 -10.28
CA LYS A 144 -14.36 -15.44 -9.52
C LYS A 144 -15.42 -16.10 -10.36
N PHE A 145 -16.14 -17.06 -9.79
CA PHE A 145 -17.24 -17.69 -10.49
C PHE A 145 -18.57 -17.40 -9.83
N TYR A 146 -19.58 -17.36 -10.68
CA TYR A 146 -20.98 -17.19 -10.28
C TYR A 146 -21.85 -18.24 -10.98
N THR A 147 -22.78 -18.82 -10.24
CA THR A 147 -23.72 -19.80 -10.76
C THR A 147 -25.08 -19.15 -11.04
N THR A 148 -25.51 -19.14 -12.28
CA THR A 148 -26.80 -18.60 -12.70
C THR A 148 -27.81 -19.71 -12.86
N PRO A 149 -28.93 -19.74 -12.07
CA PRO A 149 -30.03 -20.64 -12.29
C PRO A 149 -30.88 -20.16 -13.48
N LEU A 150 -31.09 -21.05 -14.48
CA LEU A 150 -31.85 -20.72 -15.69
C LEU A 150 -33.29 -20.32 -15.44
N VAL A 151 -33.93 -20.94 -14.46
CA VAL A 151 -35.32 -20.64 -14.09
C VAL A 151 -35.47 -19.21 -13.59
N GLN A 152 -34.51 -18.72 -12.80
CA GLN A 152 -34.51 -17.33 -12.33
C GLN A 152 -34.24 -16.36 -13.47
N LEU A 153 -33.36 -16.69 -14.39
CA LEU A 153 -33.09 -15.89 -15.56
C LEU A 153 -34.34 -15.76 -16.45
N GLN A 154 -35.03 -16.86 -16.73
CA GLN A 154 -36.27 -16.86 -17.53
C GLN A 154 -37.36 -16.02 -16.86
N SER A 155 -37.53 -16.13 -15.55
CA SER A 155 -38.48 -15.31 -14.81
C SER A 155 -38.14 -13.82 -14.79
N ALA A 156 -36.88 -13.47 -14.83
CA ALA A 156 -36.43 -12.08 -14.88
C ALA A 156 -36.81 -11.36 -16.17
N PHE A 157 -36.94 -12.07 -17.29
CA PHE A 157 -37.34 -11.48 -18.58
C PHE A 157 -38.85 -11.27 -18.72
N ASN A 158 -39.65 -11.71 -17.76
CA ASN A 158 -41.13 -11.55 -17.82
C ASN A 158 -41.57 -10.12 -17.45
N ASP A 159 -40.77 -9.39 -16.68
CA ASP A 159 -41.14 -8.05 -16.19
C ASP A 159 -39.91 -7.24 -15.85
N GLU A 160 -39.92 -5.94 -16.15
CA GLU A 160 -38.79 -5.03 -15.92
C GLU A 160 -38.44 -4.92 -14.42
N ALA A 161 -39.45 -4.91 -13.55
CA ALA A 161 -39.18 -4.82 -12.11
C ALA A 161 -38.48 -6.07 -11.58
N THR A 162 -38.82 -7.24 -12.12
CA THR A 162 -38.18 -8.51 -11.78
C THR A 162 -36.79 -8.57 -12.35
N PHE A 163 -36.59 -8.06 -13.58
CA PHE A 163 -35.28 -7.94 -14.18
C PHE A 163 -34.34 -7.00 -13.38
N VAL A 164 -34.86 -5.84 -12.96
CA VAL A 164 -34.10 -4.90 -12.09
C VAL A 164 -33.70 -5.56 -10.77
N ARG A 165 -34.60 -6.33 -10.15
CA ARG A 165 -34.29 -7.06 -8.90
C ARG A 165 -33.25 -8.16 -9.11
N PHE A 166 -33.37 -8.93 -10.19
CA PHE A 166 -32.40 -9.96 -10.56
C PHE A 166 -31.03 -9.33 -10.82
N TRP A 167 -31.00 -8.25 -11.61
CA TRP A 167 -29.76 -7.56 -11.96
C TRP A 167 -29.09 -6.97 -10.72
N ASN A 168 -29.82 -6.24 -9.88
CA ASN A 168 -29.26 -5.69 -8.64
C ASN A 168 -28.82 -6.77 -7.66
N GLY A 169 -29.56 -7.87 -7.52
CA GLY A 169 -29.21 -8.95 -6.60
C GLY A 169 -27.97 -9.71 -7.02
N VAL A 170 -27.84 -10.00 -8.33
CA VAL A 170 -26.77 -10.85 -8.85
C VAL A 170 -25.52 -10.06 -9.15
N ILE A 171 -25.66 -8.95 -9.87
CA ILE A 171 -24.53 -8.20 -10.39
C ILE A 171 -23.86 -7.39 -9.30
N THR A 172 -24.67 -6.69 -8.51
CA THR A 172 -24.13 -5.90 -7.39
C THR A 172 -23.37 -6.77 -6.40
N GLU A 173 -23.86 -7.98 -6.14
CA GLU A 173 -23.17 -8.90 -5.24
C GLU A 173 -21.85 -9.41 -5.82
N VAL A 174 -21.83 -9.77 -7.12
CA VAL A 174 -20.59 -10.19 -7.82
C VAL A 174 -19.58 -9.05 -7.85
N GLU A 175 -20.03 -7.83 -8.12
CA GLU A 175 -19.18 -6.63 -8.09
C GLU A 175 -18.58 -6.35 -6.72
N ASN A 176 -19.42 -6.36 -5.69
CA ASN A 176 -18.98 -6.13 -4.32
C ASN A 176 -17.95 -7.15 -3.88
N ASP A 177 -18.11 -8.40 -4.29
CA ASP A 177 -17.21 -9.49 -3.97
C ASP A 177 -15.88 -9.38 -4.72
N ILE A 178 -15.90 -8.98 -6.00
CA ILE A 178 -14.70 -8.68 -6.78
C ILE A 178 -13.96 -7.49 -6.16
N GLU A 179 -14.65 -6.40 -5.88
CA GLU A 179 -14.06 -5.19 -5.29
C GLU A 179 -13.50 -5.48 -3.88
N SER A 180 -14.20 -6.29 -3.08
CA SER A 180 -13.72 -6.73 -1.77
C SER A 180 -12.45 -7.58 -1.87
N THR A 181 -12.36 -8.43 -2.89
CA THR A 181 -11.14 -9.24 -3.15
C THR A 181 -9.97 -8.34 -3.57
N LEU A 182 -10.21 -7.35 -4.43
CA LEU A 182 -9.22 -6.36 -4.83
C LEU A 182 -8.75 -5.51 -3.67
N GLU A 183 -9.70 -5.04 -2.85
CA GLU A 183 -9.39 -4.29 -1.63
C GLU A 183 -8.50 -5.11 -0.68
N SER A 184 -8.80 -6.39 -0.49
CA SER A 184 -7.98 -7.27 0.34
C SER A 184 -6.55 -7.42 -0.21
N ARG A 185 -6.39 -7.52 -1.53
CA ARG A 185 -5.08 -7.61 -2.19
C ARG A 185 -4.30 -6.30 -2.10
N ASN A 186 -4.95 -5.17 -2.37
CA ASN A 186 -4.32 -3.86 -2.23
C ASN A 186 -3.86 -3.62 -0.79
N ARG A 187 -4.69 -4.02 0.17
CA ARG A 187 -4.39 -3.95 1.60
C ARG A 187 -3.17 -4.80 1.98
N ALA A 188 -3.07 -6.00 1.41
CA ALA A 188 -1.90 -6.87 1.61
C ALA A 188 -0.61 -6.23 1.07
N VAL A 189 -0.66 -5.57 -0.09
CA VAL A 189 0.49 -4.86 -0.67
C VAL A 189 0.94 -3.69 0.21
N VAL A 190 0.00 -2.90 0.74
CA VAL A 190 0.32 -1.80 1.65
C VAL A 190 0.90 -2.31 2.98
N ALA A 191 0.34 -3.38 3.53
CA ALA A 191 0.87 -4.00 4.75
C ALA A 191 2.28 -4.57 4.53
N ASP A 192 2.51 -5.23 3.40
CA ASP A 192 3.81 -5.76 3.00
C ASP A 192 4.84 -4.62 2.85
N ARG A 193 4.46 -3.50 2.24
CA ARG A 193 5.31 -2.31 2.13
C ARG A 193 5.66 -1.73 3.49
N ALA A 194 4.69 -1.55 4.38
CA ALA A 194 4.93 -1.01 5.72
C ALA A 194 5.88 -1.90 6.53
N ALA A 195 5.64 -3.20 6.54
CA ALA A 195 6.53 -4.16 7.21
C ALA A 195 7.91 -4.23 6.57
N GLY A 196 8.01 -4.09 5.25
CA GLY A 196 9.27 -4.07 4.53
C GLY A 196 10.10 -2.83 4.84
N ILE A 197 9.49 -1.64 4.94
CA ILE A 197 10.17 -0.41 5.36
C ILE A 197 10.70 -0.56 6.79
N TYR A 198 9.88 -1.05 7.72
CA TYR A 198 10.28 -1.27 9.10
C TYR A 198 11.49 -2.22 9.20
N LEU A 199 11.42 -3.36 8.53
CA LEU A 199 12.48 -4.37 8.57
C LEU A 199 13.79 -3.89 7.95
N GLN A 200 13.72 -3.17 6.83
CA GLN A 200 14.90 -2.63 6.16
C GLN A 200 15.50 -1.45 6.94
N ALA A 201 14.69 -0.62 7.59
CA ALA A 201 15.18 0.42 8.48
C ALA A 201 15.88 -0.19 9.71
N GLU A 202 15.31 -1.24 10.31
CA GLU A 202 15.95 -1.99 11.41
C GLU A 202 17.29 -2.61 10.99
N ASN A 203 17.42 -3.06 9.75
CA ASN A 203 18.65 -3.62 9.20
C ASN A 203 19.67 -2.55 8.75
N GLY A 204 19.30 -1.28 8.67
CA GLY A 204 20.13 -0.20 8.13
C GLY A 204 20.23 -0.18 6.60
N ASP A 205 19.32 -0.85 5.89
CA ASP A 205 19.29 -0.93 4.43
C ASP A 205 18.60 0.29 3.79
N LEU A 206 17.74 0.99 4.54
CA LEU A 206 17.06 2.21 4.11
C LEU A 206 17.68 3.45 4.75
N GLY A 207 17.31 4.63 4.22
CA GLY A 207 17.66 5.90 4.84
C GLY A 207 17.06 6.03 6.26
N ASP A 208 17.73 6.78 7.11
CA ASP A 208 17.46 6.85 8.56
C ASP A 208 16.06 7.40 8.90
N GLU A 209 15.42 8.11 7.97
CA GLU A 209 14.10 8.76 8.20
C GLU A 209 12.93 7.99 7.52
N CYS A 210 13.16 6.78 7.02
CA CYS A 210 12.10 5.99 6.38
C CYS A 210 11.10 5.41 7.36
N ALA A 211 11.50 5.12 8.60
CA ALA A 211 10.65 4.56 9.64
C ALA A 211 10.70 5.45 10.88
N VAL A 212 9.58 6.07 11.21
CA VAL A 212 9.49 7.04 12.31
C VAL A 212 8.66 6.45 13.45
N ASN A 213 9.32 6.18 14.59
CA ASN A 213 8.65 5.84 15.83
C ASN A 213 8.11 7.12 16.49
N LEU A 214 6.79 7.28 16.48
CA LEU A 214 6.16 8.48 17.00
C LEU A 214 6.20 8.59 18.54
N VAL A 215 6.36 7.49 19.26
CA VAL A 215 6.56 7.52 20.71
C VAL A 215 7.91 8.13 21.04
N GLU A 216 8.95 7.70 20.37
CA GLU A 216 10.30 8.22 20.51
C GLU A 216 10.38 9.68 20.10
N TYR A 217 9.82 10.02 18.93
CA TYR A 217 9.75 11.38 18.42
C TYR A 217 9.04 12.33 19.39
N PHE A 218 7.90 11.90 19.99
CA PHE A 218 7.16 12.68 20.97
C PHE A 218 8.00 12.92 22.23
N ASN A 219 8.58 11.87 22.78
CA ASN A 219 9.39 11.92 24.00
C ASN A 219 10.63 12.82 23.81
N GLU A 220 11.31 12.70 22.67
CA GLU A 220 12.45 13.56 22.33
C GLU A 220 12.05 15.04 22.25
N LYS A 221 10.94 15.34 21.57
CA LYS A 221 10.46 16.73 21.41
C LYS A 221 9.98 17.36 22.70
N CYS A 222 9.32 16.61 23.56
CA CYS A 222 8.77 17.07 24.83
C CYS A 222 9.76 16.94 25.99
N GLY A 223 10.89 16.25 25.81
CA GLY A 223 11.84 15.95 26.90
C GLY A 223 11.24 15.04 27.97
N THR A 224 10.43 14.09 27.56
CA THR A 224 9.67 13.18 28.42
C THR A 224 10.03 11.72 28.15
N ASN A 225 9.53 10.82 28.97
CA ASN A 225 9.68 9.38 28.78
C ASN A 225 8.34 8.68 29.06
N TYR A 226 7.35 8.97 28.20
CA TYR A 226 6.01 8.39 28.29
C TYR A 226 5.89 7.13 27.45
N SER A 227 5.13 6.15 27.94
CA SER A 227 4.74 4.99 27.15
C SER A 227 3.69 5.36 26.10
N MET A 228 3.52 4.50 25.08
CA MET A 228 2.49 4.65 24.06
C MET A 228 1.10 4.82 24.69
N GLU A 229 0.76 4.01 25.71
CA GLU A 229 -0.52 4.10 26.42
C GLU A 229 -0.69 5.46 27.13
N GLU A 230 0.35 5.96 27.80
CA GLU A 230 0.31 7.26 28.46
C GLU A 230 0.13 8.40 27.46
N ILE A 231 0.81 8.35 26.33
CA ILE A 231 0.67 9.34 25.26
C ILE A 231 -0.77 9.34 24.74
N LEU A 232 -1.32 8.17 24.37
CA LEU A 232 -2.67 8.07 23.79
C LEU A 232 -3.79 8.36 24.78
N THR A 233 -3.56 8.24 26.11
CA THR A 233 -4.61 8.46 27.12
C THR A 233 -4.53 9.82 27.80
N LYS A 234 -3.32 10.31 28.10
CA LYS A 234 -3.11 11.53 28.89
C LYS A 234 -2.66 12.72 28.06
N HIS A 235 -1.88 12.47 26.98
CA HIS A 235 -1.22 13.49 26.16
C HIS A 235 -1.66 13.43 24.69
N GLU A 236 -2.83 12.86 24.42
CA GLU A 236 -3.35 12.65 23.07
C GLU A 236 -3.42 13.92 22.24
N THR A 237 -3.86 15.04 22.79
CA THR A 237 -3.99 16.31 22.05
C THR A 237 -2.62 16.84 21.63
N GLU A 238 -1.66 16.85 22.54
CA GLU A 238 -0.28 17.27 22.27
C GLU A 238 0.39 16.38 21.23
N PHE A 239 0.15 15.08 21.33
CA PHE A 239 0.61 14.09 20.36
C PHE A 239 0.03 14.31 18.97
N LEU A 240 -1.26 14.56 18.85
CA LEU A 240 -1.93 14.81 17.59
C LEU A 240 -1.42 16.08 16.91
N GLU A 241 -1.14 17.14 17.67
CA GLU A 241 -0.53 18.36 17.16
C GLU A 241 0.87 18.11 16.60
N LEU A 242 1.71 17.39 17.34
CA LEU A 242 3.06 17.04 16.91
C LEU A 242 3.06 16.12 15.69
N TRP A 243 2.16 15.13 15.66
CA TRP A 243 2.02 14.22 14.53
C TRP A 243 1.67 14.96 13.24
N VAL A 244 0.69 15.86 13.28
CA VAL A 244 0.29 16.68 12.13
C VAL A 244 1.45 17.57 11.68
N ALA A 245 2.17 18.19 12.62
CA ALA A 245 3.34 18.98 12.31
C ALA A 245 4.45 18.14 11.66
N LYS A 246 4.70 16.93 12.16
CA LYS A 246 5.70 16.01 11.59
C LYS A 246 5.37 15.63 10.16
N ILE A 247 4.12 15.24 9.87
CA ILE A 247 3.70 14.93 8.50
C ILE A 247 3.97 16.11 7.56
N LYS A 248 3.62 17.32 7.98
CA LYS A 248 3.84 18.52 7.18
C LYS A 248 5.32 18.78 6.92
N ILE A 249 6.16 18.66 7.95
CA ILE A 249 7.61 18.80 7.83
C ILE A 249 8.18 17.76 6.87
N ASP A 250 7.76 16.50 7.00
CA ASP A 250 8.26 15.42 6.15
C ASP A 250 7.77 15.57 4.71
N SER A 251 6.51 15.99 4.51
CA SER A 251 5.99 16.32 3.18
C SER A 251 6.78 17.43 2.50
N ASP A 252 7.17 18.48 3.23
CA ASP A 252 8.00 19.55 2.70
C ASP A 252 9.44 19.07 2.41
N ARG A 253 10.00 18.20 3.26
CA ARG A 253 11.35 17.61 3.06
C ARG A 253 11.42 16.65 1.88
N LEU A 254 10.34 15.92 1.60
CA LEU A 254 10.28 15.02 0.44
C LEU A 254 10.36 15.76 -0.91
N GLU A 255 10.07 17.07 -0.97
CA GLU A 255 10.28 17.88 -2.16
C GLU A 255 11.76 18.14 -2.45
N GLU A 256 12.61 18.02 -1.44
CA GLU A 256 14.06 18.18 -1.58
C GLU A 256 14.73 16.86 -1.99
N ARG A 257 15.79 16.97 -2.75
CA ARG A 257 16.58 15.79 -3.17
C ARG A 257 17.41 15.27 -2.02
N SER A 258 17.09 14.07 -1.54
CA SER A 258 17.79 13.41 -0.45
C SER A 258 17.91 11.90 -0.67
N ALA A 259 18.72 11.23 0.14
CA ALA A 259 18.81 9.76 0.22
C ALA A 259 18.20 9.21 1.53
N LEU A 260 17.55 10.07 2.34
CA LEU A 260 17.11 9.73 3.69
C LEU A 260 15.77 8.97 3.73
N TYR A 261 15.01 8.99 2.63
CA TYR A 261 13.62 8.50 2.61
C TYR A 261 13.40 7.31 1.67
N HIS A 262 14.47 6.69 1.19
CA HIS A 262 14.43 5.55 0.28
C HIS A 262 15.69 4.68 0.42
N ASP A 263 15.72 3.50 -0.24
CA ASP A 263 16.96 2.74 -0.45
C ASP A 263 17.93 3.60 -1.29
N PRO A 264 19.07 3.99 -0.73
CA PRO A 264 19.96 4.95 -1.36
C PRO A 264 20.61 4.43 -2.66
N LEU A 265 20.38 3.18 -3.07
CA LEU A 265 20.95 2.56 -4.27
C LEU A 265 22.34 3.09 -4.57
N THR A 266 23.32 2.60 -3.82
CA THR A 266 24.71 3.05 -3.98
C THR A 266 25.28 2.60 -5.32
N ILE A 267 25.66 3.57 -6.15
CA ILE A 267 26.36 3.29 -7.40
C ILE A 267 27.84 3.13 -7.08
N ALA A 268 28.35 1.91 -7.33
CA ALA A 268 29.72 1.56 -7.02
C ALA A 268 30.75 2.47 -7.72
N ALA A 269 31.89 2.68 -7.06
CA ALA A 269 33.01 3.40 -7.62
C ALA A 269 33.51 2.73 -8.93
N ALA A 270 33.68 3.53 -9.98
CA ALA A 270 34.16 3.05 -11.27
C ALA A 270 34.98 4.16 -11.97
N GLY A 271 36.04 3.80 -12.67
CA GLY A 271 36.83 4.74 -13.46
C GLY A 271 37.48 5.85 -12.65
N GLY A 272 37.89 5.57 -11.39
CA GLY A 272 38.54 6.55 -10.50
C GLY A 272 37.54 7.49 -9.78
N LYS A 273 36.27 7.36 -10.00
CA LYS A 273 35.21 8.13 -9.32
C LYS A 273 34.72 7.41 -8.06
N PRO A 274 34.40 8.12 -6.97
CA PRO A 274 33.90 7.51 -5.75
C PRO A 274 32.46 6.94 -5.97
N ALA A 275 32.08 6.01 -5.08
CA ALA A 275 30.69 5.59 -5.00
C ALA A 275 29.81 6.76 -4.56
N TYR A 276 28.56 6.82 -5.05
CA TYR A 276 27.60 7.82 -4.64
C TYR A 276 26.19 7.24 -4.50
N ASN A 277 25.42 7.83 -3.61
CA ASN A 277 24.04 7.47 -3.40
C ASN A 277 23.12 8.22 -4.38
N VAL A 278 22.11 7.55 -4.86
CA VAL A 278 21.08 8.18 -5.70
C VAL A 278 20.18 9.04 -4.85
N LEU A 279 19.95 10.27 -5.28
CA LEU A 279 19.07 11.21 -4.61
C LEU A 279 17.69 11.23 -5.27
N ARG A 280 16.63 11.15 -4.48
CA ARG A 280 15.24 11.25 -4.92
C ARG A 280 14.56 12.48 -4.33
N HIS A 281 13.51 12.93 -4.99
CA HIS A 281 12.59 13.93 -4.49
C HIS A 281 11.18 13.60 -4.96
N THR A 282 10.18 13.92 -4.17
CA THR A 282 8.78 13.67 -4.47
C THR A 282 7.98 14.97 -4.41
N PRO A 283 7.58 15.56 -5.54
CA PRO A 283 6.72 16.73 -5.57
C PRO A 283 5.39 16.46 -4.84
N LYS A 284 4.80 17.47 -4.20
CA LYS A 284 3.54 17.30 -3.43
C LYS A 284 2.40 16.67 -4.22
N ALA A 285 2.31 16.95 -5.51
CA ALA A 285 1.30 16.35 -6.37
C ALA A 285 1.42 14.83 -6.54
N GLN A 286 2.63 14.28 -6.33
CA GLN A 286 2.93 12.84 -6.42
C GLN A 286 3.00 12.17 -5.04
N GLN A 287 2.91 12.93 -3.96
CA GLN A 287 2.83 12.37 -2.61
C GLN A 287 1.45 11.78 -2.36
N LYS A 288 1.43 10.56 -1.83
CA LYS A 288 0.22 9.86 -1.40
C LYS A 288 0.38 9.42 0.04
N MET A 289 -0.73 9.37 0.78
CA MET A 289 -0.71 8.97 2.18
C MET A 289 -1.88 8.09 2.54
N PHE A 290 -1.62 7.00 3.24
CA PHE A 290 -2.60 6.29 4.04
C PHE A 290 -2.43 6.63 5.50
N TYR A 291 -3.53 6.90 6.20
CA TYR A 291 -3.49 7.21 7.63
C TYR A 291 -4.61 6.52 8.39
N PHE A 292 -4.36 6.19 9.65
CA PHE A 292 -5.32 5.47 10.47
C PHE A 292 -6.49 6.37 10.86
N ALA A 293 -7.70 5.95 10.47
CA ALA A 293 -8.89 6.81 10.52
C ALA A 293 -9.32 7.18 11.93
N GLU A 294 -9.13 6.32 12.93
CA GLU A 294 -9.53 6.57 14.31
C GLU A 294 -8.78 7.78 14.86
N LEU A 295 -7.44 7.74 14.83
CA LEU A 295 -6.61 8.88 15.27
C LEU A 295 -6.89 10.17 14.50
N PHE A 296 -7.08 10.07 13.20
CA PHE A 296 -7.34 11.25 12.38
C PHE A 296 -8.71 11.87 12.67
N THR A 297 -9.71 11.06 12.97
CA THR A 297 -11.04 11.53 13.35
C THR A 297 -10.98 12.23 14.72
N GLU A 298 -10.21 11.70 15.65
CA GLU A 298 -9.98 12.30 16.97
C GLU A 298 -9.20 13.61 16.84
N ALA A 299 -8.14 13.65 16.00
CA ALA A 299 -7.43 14.85 15.69
C ALA A 299 -8.36 15.95 15.13
N LYS A 300 -9.21 15.60 14.19
CA LYS A 300 -10.22 16.53 13.65
C LYS A 300 -11.21 17.03 14.69
N ALA A 301 -11.64 16.15 15.59
CA ALA A 301 -12.62 16.51 16.60
C ALA A 301 -12.06 17.40 17.73
N ARG A 302 -10.80 17.19 18.12
CA ARG A 302 -10.18 17.85 19.27
C ARG A 302 -9.28 19.01 18.93
N VAL A 303 -8.46 18.88 17.88
CA VAL A 303 -7.44 19.87 17.51
C VAL A 303 -7.97 20.93 16.53
N LEU A 304 -8.90 20.54 15.66
CA LEU A 304 -9.42 21.37 14.57
C LEU A 304 -10.16 22.67 14.96
N PRO A 305 -10.88 22.78 16.10
CA PRO A 305 -11.61 24.01 16.37
C PRO A 305 -10.73 25.24 16.57
N GLU A 306 -9.47 25.09 16.97
CA GLU A 306 -8.58 26.19 17.30
C GLU A 306 -7.42 26.43 16.32
N ILE A 307 -6.90 25.41 15.65
CA ILE A 307 -5.64 25.48 14.89
C ILE A 307 -5.80 25.05 13.43
N PHE A 308 -6.87 24.34 13.09
CA PHE A 308 -6.99 23.69 11.80
C PHE A 308 -7.75 24.50 10.75
N ASN A 309 -7.02 25.15 9.90
CA ASN A 309 -7.48 25.35 8.53
C ASN A 309 -7.32 24.01 7.78
N PRO A 310 -8.38 23.44 7.16
CA PRO A 310 -8.29 22.18 6.39
C PRO A 310 -7.18 22.17 5.34
N GLN A 311 -6.69 23.33 4.94
CA GLN A 311 -5.57 23.51 4.02
C GLN A 311 -4.20 23.11 4.59
N TYR A 312 -4.05 22.90 5.89
CA TYR A 312 -2.76 22.51 6.49
C TYR A 312 -2.55 20.99 6.53
N LEU A 313 -3.61 20.19 6.40
CA LEU A 313 -3.53 18.73 6.19
C LEU A 313 -3.62 18.35 4.71
N ASP A 314 -3.33 19.30 3.84
CA ASP A 314 -3.27 19.04 2.41
C ASP A 314 -2.02 18.22 2.03
N VAL A 315 -1.96 16.99 2.52
CA VAL A 315 -1.44 15.91 1.70
C VAL A 315 -2.52 15.70 0.65
N ALA A 316 -2.32 16.26 -0.53
CA ALA A 316 -3.31 16.40 -1.59
C ALA A 316 -4.01 15.09 -2.00
N ASN A 317 -3.46 13.94 -1.59
CA ASN A 317 -3.93 12.60 -1.93
C ASN A 317 -3.89 11.67 -0.69
N GLY A 318 -4.54 12.06 0.40
CA GLY A 318 -4.67 11.24 1.61
C GLY A 318 -5.95 10.40 1.64
N GLU A 319 -5.86 9.13 2.04
CA GLU A 319 -7.01 8.25 2.27
C GLU A 319 -7.01 7.69 3.70
N ALA A 320 -8.16 7.83 4.37
CA ALA A 320 -8.34 7.34 5.73
C ALA A 320 -8.64 5.84 5.75
N VAL A 321 -7.85 5.08 6.48
CA VAL A 321 -7.94 3.62 6.59
C VAL A 321 -8.51 3.24 7.95
N THR A 322 -9.61 2.48 7.97
CA THR A 322 -10.27 2.06 9.22
C THR A 322 -9.60 0.86 9.89
N TYR A 323 -8.82 0.09 9.17
CA TYR A 323 -7.99 -1.01 9.66
C TYR A 323 -6.96 -1.39 8.59
N TRP A 324 -5.78 -1.87 9.01
CA TRP A 324 -4.71 -2.24 8.07
C TRP A 324 -4.86 -3.65 7.51
N GLN A 325 -4.98 -4.67 8.36
CA GLN A 325 -5.13 -6.07 7.94
C GLN A 325 -6.42 -6.68 8.47
N SER A 326 -6.74 -6.49 9.74
CA SER A 326 -7.85 -7.13 10.42
C SER A 326 -8.82 -6.11 11.00
N ASN A 327 -10.10 -6.29 10.74
CA ASN A 327 -11.16 -5.45 11.34
C ASN A 327 -11.56 -5.89 12.76
N LYS A 328 -10.84 -6.86 13.35
CA LYS A 328 -11.11 -7.29 14.72
C LYS A 328 -10.80 -6.16 15.71
N PRO A 329 -11.62 -5.95 16.76
CA PRO A 329 -11.29 -5.03 17.83
C PRO A 329 -9.91 -5.35 18.42
N GLY A 330 -9.07 -4.33 18.64
CA GLY A 330 -7.71 -4.48 19.15
C GLY A 330 -6.63 -4.83 18.11
N ALA A 331 -7.01 -5.23 16.89
CA ALA A 331 -6.07 -5.56 15.81
C ALA A 331 -6.23 -4.67 14.55
N ARG A 332 -6.91 -3.52 14.68
CA ARG A 332 -7.17 -2.64 13.54
C ARG A 332 -5.96 -1.83 13.12
N ALA A 333 -5.16 -1.42 14.08
CA ALA A 333 -3.96 -0.62 13.88
C ALA A 333 -2.71 -1.47 13.61
N SER A 334 -2.77 -2.80 13.82
CA SER A 334 -1.62 -3.69 13.70
C SER A 334 -1.43 -4.25 12.29
N ILE A 335 -0.17 -4.53 11.97
CA ILE A 335 0.25 -5.25 10.77
C ILE A 335 1.15 -6.40 11.20
N THR A 336 0.82 -7.62 10.74
CA THR A 336 1.64 -8.82 10.94
C THR A 336 1.81 -9.51 9.60
N CYS A 337 3.01 -9.45 9.04
CA CYS A 337 3.30 -10.13 7.78
C CYS A 337 4.79 -10.42 7.62
N LYS A 338 5.10 -11.25 6.65
CA LYS A 338 6.45 -11.50 6.19
C LYS A 338 6.65 -10.75 4.88
N PRO A 339 7.34 -9.59 4.88
CA PRO A 339 7.43 -8.74 3.71
C PRO A 339 8.26 -9.37 2.60
N ALA A 340 7.87 -9.11 1.36
CA ALA A 340 8.67 -9.42 0.18
C ALA A 340 9.72 -8.33 -0.01
N LEU A 341 10.98 -8.64 0.28
CA LEU A 341 12.09 -7.71 0.13
C LEU A 341 12.78 -7.84 -1.23
N PRO A 342 13.41 -6.78 -1.76
CA PRO A 342 14.17 -6.84 -3.01
C PRO A 342 15.46 -7.66 -2.85
N ASP A 343 15.88 -8.27 -3.96
CA ASP A 343 17.22 -8.82 -4.23
C ASP A 343 17.89 -9.66 -3.11
N GLY A 344 17.15 -10.63 -2.57
CA GLY A 344 17.73 -11.64 -1.69
C GLY A 344 17.95 -11.20 -0.25
N ALA A 345 17.43 -10.05 0.16
CA ALA A 345 17.39 -9.66 1.55
C ALA A 345 16.61 -10.69 2.39
N THR A 346 17.10 -11.00 3.58
CA THR A 346 16.48 -11.99 4.46
C THR A 346 15.19 -11.43 5.04
N SER A 347 14.06 -11.96 4.61
CA SER A 347 12.75 -11.62 5.15
C SER A 347 12.46 -12.44 6.42
N LYS A 348 11.99 -11.77 7.46
CA LYS A 348 11.46 -12.37 8.69
C LYS A 348 10.03 -11.91 8.94
N ASP A 349 9.31 -12.61 9.81
CA ASP A 349 8.01 -12.16 10.25
C ASP A 349 8.16 -10.83 11.04
N VAL A 350 7.36 -9.85 10.66
CA VAL A 350 7.31 -8.51 11.27
C VAL A 350 5.95 -8.34 11.92
N GLU A 351 5.95 -7.85 13.14
CA GLU A 351 4.76 -7.48 13.90
C GLU A 351 4.86 -6.01 14.31
N LEU A 352 4.01 -5.18 13.73
CA LEU A 352 3.83 -3.78 14.09
C LEU A 352 2.53 -3.64 14.88
N GLY A 353 2.63 -3.30 16.15
CA GLY A 353 1.48 -3.21 17.04
C GLY A 353 0.54 -2.06 16.69
N PHE A 354 1.07 -0.92 16.29
CA PHE A 354 0.30 0.28 16.01
C PHE A 354 0.90 1.08 14.84
N VAL A 355 0.30 0.96 13.67
CA VAL A 355 0.67 1.73 12.48
C VAL A 355 -0.25 2.94 12.34
N VAL A 356 0.35 4.13 12.33
CA VAL A 356 -0.36 5.41 12.28
C VAL A 356 -0.57 5.87 10.84
N GLY A 357 0.44 5.71 9.98
CA GLY A 357 0.34 6.13 8.59
C GLY A 357 1.51 5.71 7.73
N LEU A 358 1.32 5.85 6.43
CA LEU A 358 2.33 5.60 5.41
C LEU A 358 2.26 6.72 4.36
N LEU A 359 3.30 7.55 4.29
CA LEU A 359 3.50 8.59 3.28
C LEU A 359 4.46 8.06 2.21
N PHE A 360 4.11 8.17 0.93
CA PHE A 360 4.89 7.55 -0.13
C PHE A 360 4.74 8.27 -1.47
N ASP A 361 5.71 8.05 -2.34
CA ASP A 361 5.69 8.48 -3.74
C ASP A 361 4.71 7.63 -4.56
N ASP A 362 4.02 8.23 -5.52
CA ASP A 362 3.08 7.54 -6.43
C ASP A 362 3.72 6.34 -7.15
N GLU A 363 5.02 6.41 -7.43
CA GLU A 363 5.77 5.33 -8.08
C GLU A 363 6.32 4.28 -7.11
N ALA A 364 6.31 4.55 -5.79
CA ALA A 364 6.83 3.63 -4.78
C ALA A 364 6.01 2.34 -4.68
N MET A 365 4.70 2.44 -4.91
CA MET A 365 3.77 1.35 -4.72
C MET A 365 2.61 1.46 -5.71
N GLN A 366 2.44 0.46 -6.56
CA GLN A 366 1.33 0.41 -7.52
C GLN A 366 0.76 -0.99 -7.63
N THR A 367 -0.55 -1.09 -7.77
CA THR A 367 -1.24 -2.34 -8.07
C THR A 367 -2.00 -2.22 -9.38
N CYS A 368 -2.04 -3.31 -10.12
CA CYS A 368 -2.77 -3.41 -11.37
C CYS A 368 -3.70 -4.61 -11.33
N ASN A 369 -4.94 -4.44 -11.74
CA ASN A 369 -5.87 -5.53 -11.90
C ASN A 369 -6.44 -5.52 -13.31
N GLN A 370 -6.04 -6.49 -14.12
CA GLN A 370 -6.48 -6.64 -15.49
C GLN A 370 -7.55 -7.72 -15.60
N PHE A 371 -8.67 -7.40 -16.19
CA PHE A 371 -9.65 -8.40 -16.60
C PHE A 371 -9.18 -9.11 -17.87
N THR A 372 -9.10 -10.44 -17.81
CA THR A 372 -8.61 -11.25 -18.93
C THR A 372 -9.75 -11.81 -19.78
N GLY A 373 -10.87 -12.16 -19.17
CA GLY A 373 -12.03 -12.67 -19.87
C GLY A 373 -13.08 -13.27 -18.95
N ALA A 374 -14.28 -13.43 -19.49
CA ALA A 374 -15.35 -14.18 -18.86
C ALA A 374 -15.69 -15.41 -19.71
N TYR A 375 -15.74 -16.56 -19.07
CA TYR A 375 -16.03 -17.83 -19.72
C TYR A 375 -17.15 -18.53 -18.99
N ALA A 376 -18.11 -19.05 -19.75
CA ALA A 376 -19.24 -19.80 -19.18
C ALA A 376 -19.09 -21.29 -19.48
N THR A 377 -19.50 -22.14 -18.53
CA THR A 377 -19.60 -23.59 -18.77
C THR A 377 -20.86 -23.91 -19.58
N PRO A 378 -20.92 -25.07 -20.25
CA PRO A 378 -22.21 -25.58 -20.73
C PRO A 378 -23.22 -25.71 -19.59
N VAL A 379 -24.51 -25.60 -19.95
CA VAL A 379 -25.59 -25.76 -18.97
C VAL A 379 -25.59 -27.16 -18.38
N HIS A 380 -25.61 -27.25 -17.07
CA HIS A 380 -25.77 -28.52 -16.38
C HIS A 380 -27.22 -29.01 -16.53
N ALA A 381 -27.45 -29.95 -17.46
CA ALA A 381 -28.79 -30.36 -17.90
C ALA A 381 -29.72 -30.83 -16.76
N ARG A 382 -29.19 -31.50 -15.72
CA ARG A 382 -29.98 -31.99 -14.60
C ARG A 382 -30.35 -30.92 -13.57
N LYS A 383 -29.47 -29.90 -13.38
CA LYS A 383 -29.66 -28.84 -12.37
C LYS A 383 -30.17 -27.53 -12.99
N LEU A 384 -30.15 -27.41 -14.30
CA LEU A 384 -30.50 -26.19 -15.04
C LEU A 384 -29.74 -24.96 -14.51
N VAL A 385 -28.43 -25.09 -14.31
CA VAL A 385 -27.54 -24.02 -13.87
C VAL A 385 -26.35 -23.93 -14.81
N GLN A 386 -25.78 -22.74 -14.88
CA GLN A 386 -24.53 -22.48 -15.62
C GLN A 386 -23.59 -21.66 -14.73
N ASN A 387 -22.31 -22.00 -14.77
CA ASN A 387 -21.26 -21.24 -14.09
C ASN A 387 -20.58 -20.29 -15.08
N THR A 388 -20.41 -19.05 -14.67
CA THR A 388 -19.63 -18.06 -15.37
C THR A 388 -18.38 -17.73 -14.54
N PHE A 389 -17.20 -17.80 -15.15
CA PHE A 389 -15.91 -17.52 -14.54
C PHE A 389 -15.37 -16.21 -15.07
N TYR A 390 -15.04 -15.30 -14.18
CA TYR A 390 -14.41 -14.01 -14.47
C TYR A 390 -12.94 -14.12 -14.11
N HIS A 391 -12.06 -14.08 -15.11
CA HIS A 391 -10.62 -14.20 -14.91
C HIS A 391 -9.94 -12.85 -14.85
N TYR A 392 -9.06 -12.69 -13.90
CA TYR A 392 -8.28 -11.49 -13.66
C TYR A 392 -6.81 -11.83 -13.50
N LYS A 393 -5.97 -10.87 -13.82
CA LYS A 393 -4.55 -10.86 -13.49
C LYS A 393 -4.29 -9.70 -12.54
N PHE A 394 -3.67 -10.00 -11.42
CA PHE A 394 -3.27 -9.01 -10.42
C PHE A 394 -1.75 -8.90 -10.41
N GLY A 395 -1.23 -7.68 -10.52
CA GLY A 395 0.18 -7.39 -10.39
C GLY A 395 0.40 -6.32 -9.32
N ALA A 396 1.50 -6.41 -8.59
CA ALA A 396 1.93 -5.39 -7.65
C ALA A 396 3.37 -4.99 -7.94
N ILE A 397 3.65 -3.69 -7.79
CA ILE A 397 4.99 -3.12 -7.85
C ILE A 397 5.28 -2.52 -6.49
N GLN A 398 6.46 -2.82 -5.96
CA GLN A 398 7.01 -2.19 -4.77
C GLN A 398 8.44 -1.79 -5.07
N ASP A 399 8.68 -0.49 -5.21
CA ASP A 399 10.00 0.05 -5.48
C ASP A 399 10.54 0.80 -4.24
N TYR A 400 11.44 0.15 -3.52
CA TYR A 400 12.08 0.73 -2.33
C TYR A 400 13.09 1.84 -2.64
N THR A 401 13.39 2.08 -3.91
CA THR A 401 14.22 3.22 -4.33
C THR A 401 13.44 4.51 -4.50
N GLU A 402 12.13 4.49 -4.30
CA GLU A 402 11.29 5.69 -4.24
C GLU A 402 10.93 6.02 -2.80
N ASN A 403 10.78 7.31 -2.52
CA ASN A 403 10.57 7.83 -1.18
C ASN A 403 9.34 7.24 -0.49
N SER A 404 9.52 6.83 0.76
CA SER A 404 8.43 6.34 1.61
C SER A 404 8.77 6.54 3.07
N ILE A 405 7.79 6.94 3.88
CA ILE A 405 7.91 7.13 5.32
C ILE A 405 6.81 6.36 6.01
N LEU A 406 7.20 5.46 6.89
CA LEU A 406 6.30 4.73 7.79
C LEU A 406 6.23 5.46 9.13
N TYR A 407 5.02 5.78 9.59
CA TYR A 407 4.75 6.29 10.93
C TYR A 407 4.12 5.17 11.77
N TYR A 408 4.76 4.82 12.86
CA TYR A 408 4.29 3.79 13.78
C TYR A 408 4.51 4.23 15.23
N MET A 409 3.86 3.52 16.15
CA MET A 409 4.04 3.73 17.57
C MET A 409 4.46 2.41 18.20
N GLU A 410 5.58 2.43 18.87
CA GLU A 410 6.11 1.30 19.62
C GLU A 410 6.89 1.84 20.82
N ASP A 411 6.68 1.24 21.99
CA ASP A 411 7.46 1.56 23.18
C ASP A 411 8.91 1.14 22.96
N LYS A 412 9.87 1.80 23.63
CA LYS A 412 11.27 1.38 23.60
C LYS A 412 11.41 -0.07 24.00
N PHE A 413 12.21 -0.81 23.28
CA PHE A 413 12.52 -2.20 23.64
C PHE A 413 13.96 -2.57 23.29
N GLU A 414 14.48 -3.55 24.03
CA GLU A 414 15.70 -4.26 23.67
C GLU A 414 15.37 -5.71 23.34
N GLN A 415 16.06 -6.24 22.34
CA GLN A 415 15.84 -7.60 21.87
C GLN A 415 17.02 -8.49 22.19
N PHE A 416 16.73 -9.59 22.86
CA PHE A 416 17.70 -10.62 23.22
C PHE A 416 17.33 -11.95 22.58
N LYS A 417 18.28 -12.88 22.64
CA LYS A 417 18.10 -14.23 22.14
C LYS A 417 18.40 -15.23 23.24
N GLY A 418 17.42 -16.02 23.61
CA GLY A 418 17.61 -17.09 24.59
C GLY A 418 18.60 -18.14 24.10
N ASP A 419 19.41 -18.66 25.00
CA ASP A 419 20.34 -19.76 24.77
C ASP A 419 19.90 -21.08 25.47
N GLY A 420 18.85 -21.01 26.28
CA GLY A 420 18.31 -22.14 27.05
C GLY A 420 18.95 -22.32 28.44
N THR A 421 19.90 -21.47 28.81
CA THR A 421 20.65 -21.55 30.05
C THR A 421 20.72 -20.23 30.82
N GLU A 422 20.78 -19.12 30.08
CA GLU A 422 20.83 -17.77 30.62
C GLU A 422 19.44 -17.28 30.96
N ASP A 423 19.28 -16.80 32.21
CA ASP A 423 18.04 -16.25 32.75
C ASP A 423 18.12 -14.74 33.03
N ASP A 424 19.34 -14.16 33.03
CA ASP A 424 19.61 -12.75 33.30
C ASP A 424 19.90 -11.98 31.97
N PHE A 425 19.15 -10.89 31.74
CA PHE A 425 19.32 -10.02 30.58
C PHE A 425 19.48 -8.58 31.05
N VAL A 426 20.67 -8.01 30.78
CA VAL A 426 21.01 -6.64 31.17
C VAL A 426 20.60 -5.69 30.06
N LEU A 427 19.82 -4.66 30.40
CA LEU A 427 19.41 -3.60 29.51
C LEU A 427 20.49 -2.53 29.40
N GLU A 428 20.78 -2.09 28.19
CA GLU A 428 21.79 -1.06 27.92
C GLU A 428 21.20 0.35 28.02
N GLY A 429 19.88 0.48 27.86
CA GLY A 429 19.17 1.76 27.92
C GLY A 429 18.98 2.28 29.34
N ASP A 430 18.65 3.57 29.46
CA ASP A 430 18.24 4.19 30.72
C ASP A 430 16.77 3.79 31.02
N VAL A 431 16.57 2.81 31.90
CA VAL A 431 15.29 2.14 32.14
C VAL A 431 14.70 2.61 33.45
N ASN A 432 13.58 3.31 33.38
CA ASN A 432 12.84 3.71 34.59
C ASN A 432 11.86 2.64 35.07
N SER A 433 11.28 1.88 34.15
CA SER A 433 10.41 0.75 34.47
C SER A 433 10.19 -0.16 33.28
N ILE A 434 10.00 -1.46 33.57
CA ILE A 434 9.61 -2.43 32.53
C ILE A 434 8.11 -2.30 32.26
N LEU A 435 7.73 -2.19 30.98
CA LEU A 435 6.34 -2.13 30.55
C LEU A 435 5.77 -3.53 30.32
N LYS A 436 6.47 -4.34 29.55
CA LYS A 436 6.12 -5.74 29.28
C LYS A 436 7.33 -6.52 28.79
N VAL A 437 7.30 -7.82 28.97
CA VAL A 437 8.29 -8.75 28.41
C VAL A 437 7.60 -9.75 27.52
N VAL A 438 8.09 -9.91 26.31
CA VAL A 438 7.51 -10.79 25.27
C VAL A 438 8.54 -11.84 24.88
N VAL A 439 8.18 -13.10 24.90
CA VAL A 439 9.02 -14.24 24.49
C VAL A 439 8.34 -14.99 23.35
N ASN A 440 8.97 -15.02 22.18
CA ASN A 440 8.41 -15.62 20.96
C ASN A 440 7.02 -15.10 20.58
N GLY A 441 6.71 -13.82 20.84
CA GLY A 441 5.43 -13.20 20.55
C GLY A 441 4.38 -13.36 21.66
N GLU A 442 4.67 -14.04 22.77
CA GLU A 442 3.77 -14.20 23.90
C GLU A 442 4.27 -13.39 25.11
N GLU A 443 3.38 -12.60 25.70
CA GLU A 443 3.69 -11.83 26.91
C GLU A 443 3.87 -12.75 28.12
N THR A 444 4.91 -12.48 28.92
CA THR A 444 5.21 -13.23 30.13
C THR A 444 5.34 -12.31 31.32
N THR A 445 4.89 -12.77 32.48
CA THR A 445 5.08 -12.12 33.80
C THR A 445 6.04 -12.89 34.68
N ALA A 446 6.66 -13.98 34.19
CA ALA A 446 7.55 -14.86 34.92
C ALA A 446 8.99 -14.31 34.95
N TYR A 447 9.16 -13.07 35.38
CA TYR A 447 10.45 -12.40 35.55
C TYR A 447 10.45 -11.46 36.75
N THR A 448 11.63 -11.04 37.14
CA THR A 448 11.88 -9.95 38.11
C THR A 448 12.79 -8.93 37.49
N TYR A 449 12.66 -7.67 37.86
CA TYR A 449 13.52 -6.58 37.41
C TYR A 449 14.27 -5.96 38.55
N ASP A 450 15.57 -5.78 38.42
CA ASP A 450 16.44 -5.07 39.36
C ASP A 450 16.87 -3.74 38.76
N ASP A 451 16.33 -2.65 39.28
CA ASP A 451 16.61 -1.28 38.85
C ASP A 451 18.08 -0.87 39.04
N ALA A 452 18.75 -1.40 40.10
CA ALA A 452 20.14 -1.05 40.38
C ALA A 452 21.14 -1.62 39.36
N THR A 453 20.85 -2.78 38.79
CA THR A 453 21.65 -3.46 37.78
C THR A 453 21.05 -3.41 36.40
N GLN A 454 19.85 -2.85 36.28
CA GLN A 454 19.06 -2.82 35.05
C GLN A 454 18.90 -4.20 34.37
N THR A 455 18.72 -5.22 35.21
CA THR A 455 18.67 -6.62 34.79
C THR A 455 17.28 -7.20 34.92
N VAL A 456 16.81 -7.84 33.86
CA VAL A 456 15.60 -8.66 33.86
C VAL A 456 16.01 -10.12 34.06
N THR A 457 15.58 -10.71 35.16
CA THR A 457 15.84 -12.12 35.50
C THR A 457 14.59 -12.96 35.30
N PHE A 458 14.63 -13.94 34.41
CA PHE A 458 13.50 -14.86 34.21
C PHE A 458 13.47 -15.94 35.27
N THR A 459 12.28 -16.34 35.71
CA THR A 459 12.08 -17.46 36.64
C THR A 459 12.58 -18.79 36.06
N THR A 460 12.59 -18.92 34.75
CA THR A 460 13.11 -20.07 33.99
C THR A 460 13.77 -19.53 32.75
N ALA A 461 14.99 -19.96 32.45
CA ALA A 461 15.75 -19.53 31.28
C ALA A 461 14.95 -19.72 29.99
N PRO A 462 14.82 -18.69 29.15
CA PRO A 462 14.12 -18.77 27.86
C PRO A 462 14.77 -19.81 26.95
N ALA A 463 13.95 -20.56 26.21
CA ALA A 463 14.39 -21.63 25.34
C ALA A 463 15.48 -21.18 24.33
N ASN A 464 16.33 -22.11 23.92
CA ASN A 464 17.38 -21.81 22.92
C ASN A 464 16.75 -21.26 21.62
N LYS A 465 17.28 -20.14 21.16
CA LYS A 465 16.80 -19.33 20.02
C LYS A 465 15.45 -18.62 20.25
N ALA A 466 14.93 -18.59 21.47
CA ALA A 466 13.77 -17.76 21.76
C ALA A 466 14.10 -16.27 21.50
N VAL A 467 13.20 -15.56 20.86
CA VAL A 467 13.30 -14.10 20.69
C VAL A 467 12.64 -13.46 21.89
N ILE A 468 13.40 -12.67 22.63
CA ILE A 468 12.98 -11.98 23.84
C ILE A 468 12.97 -10.48 23.51
N LYS A 469 11.83 -9.83 23.69
CA LYS A 469 11.70 -8.37 23.60
C LYS A 469 11.28 -7.83 24.96
N ILE A 470 12.08 -6.95 25.51
CA ILE A 470 11.84 -6.30 26.81
C ILE A 470 11.50 -4.85 26.53
N TYR A 471 10.22 -4.48 26.73
CA TYR A 471 9.72 -3.12 26.53
C TYR A 471 9.83 -2.35 27.84
N TYR A 472 10.35 -1.12 27.77
CA TYR A 472 10.61 -0.28 28.92
C TYR A 472 10.36 1.21 28.63
N LYS A 473 10.34 2.02 29.70
CA LYS A 473 10.28 3.48 29.63
C LYS A 473 11.29 4.15 30.56
#